data_e54c55dffed5b38885fda233b485be19
#
_entry.id   e54c55dffed5b38885fda233b485be19
#
_cell.length_a   1.000
_cell.length_b   1.000
_cell.length_c   1.000
_cell.angle_alpha   90.00
_cell.angle_beta   90.00
_cell.angle_gamma   90.00
#
_symmetry.space_group_name_H-M   'P 1'
#
loop_
_entity.id
_entity.type
_entity.pdbx_description
1 polymer ?
#
loop_
_entity_poly.entity_id
_entity_poly.type
_entity_poly.pdbx_seq_one_letter_code
_entity_poly.pdbx_strand_id
1 'polypeptide(L)'
;MGLASDLGYRLPRPNASQRLVQSFASTRPGAWLFSRTLRHLDDLVGRLTRGRQSVPELLAGLPVIDVTTTGRRSGLPRTSHLISVPGNDGLAVLGTNFGQRSTPAWVLNLEADPRAAVTYRGTTVEVVARAATEAEYAEVLAGSAGVYGGYLKYVRRISGRRVRIFLLEAPGAP
;
A
#
# COMPACT_ATOMS: atom_id res chain seq x y z
N MET A 1 -12.52 -18.17 -3.49
CA MET A 1 -12.27 -17.36 -2.27
C MET A 1 -11.29 -16.26 -2.69
N GLY A 2 -11.54 -15.01 -2.29
CA GLY A 2 -10.71 -13.90 -2.77
C GLY A 2 -9.52 -13.63 -1.84
N LEU A 3 -8.46 -13.00 -2.34
CA LEU A 3 -7.21 -12.68 -1.65
C LEU A 3 -7.41 -12.07 -0.24
N ALA A 4 -8.38 -11.16 -0.09
CA ALA A 4 -8.70 -10.54 1.19
C ALA A 4 -9.16 -11.57 2.25
N SER A 5 -9.92 -12.58 1.82
CA SER A 5 -10.36 -13.67 2.69
C SER A 5 -9.19 -14.58 3.10
N ASP A 6 -8.33 -14.92 2.13
CA ASP A 6 -7.18 -15.81 2.35
C ASP A 6 -6.15 -15.18 3.31
N LEU A 7 -6.01 -13.86 3.27
CA LEU A 7 -5.18 -13.08 4.19
C LEU A 7 -5.84 -12.82 5.56
N GLY A 8 -7.14 -13.12 5.72
CA GLY A 8 -7.89 -12.66 6.89
C GLY A 8 -7.93 -11.12 7.01
N TYR A 9 -7.89 -10.43 5.87
CA TYR A 9 -7.81 -8.99 5.80
C TYR A 9 -9.04 -8.31 6.41
N ARG A 10 -8.81 -7.28 7.21
CA ARG A 10 -9.86 -6.48 7.83
C ARG A 10 -9.57 -4.99 7.65
N LEU A 11 -10.59 -4.24 7.27
CA LEU A 11 -10.51 -2.79 7.22
C LEU A 11 -10.64 -2.23 8.65
N PRO A 12 -9.59 -1.64 9.24
CA PRO A 12 -9.66 -1.10 10.57
C PRO A 12 -10.54 0.15 10.60
N ARG A 13 -11.19 0.40 11.73
CA ARG A 13 -11.93 1.64 11.98
C ARG A 13 -11.07 2.57 12.83
N PRO A 14 -10.50 3.64 12.28
CA PRO A 14 -9.62 4.53 13.03
C PRO A 14 -10.41 5.28 14.11
N ASN A 15 -9.83 5.36 15.30
CA ASN A 15 -10.34 6.18 16.41
C ASN A 15 -10.01 7.67 16.19
N ALA A 16 -10.43 8.55 17.12
CA ALA A 16 -10.25 10.00 16.98
C ALA A 16 -8.76 10.42 16.90
N SER A 17 -7.90 9.85 17.75
CA SER A 17 -6.46 10.15 17.73
C SER A 17 -5.78 9.67 16.44
N GLN A 18 -6.14 8.50 15.93
CA GLN A 18 -5.66 7.98 14.67
C GLN A 18 -6.07 8.85 13.48
N ARG A 19 -7.29 9.40 13.48
CA ARG A 19 -7.73 10.37 12.45
C ARG A 19 -6.90 11.65 12.49
N LEU A 20 -6.49 12.11 13.68
CA LEU A 20 -5.62 13.27 13.81
C LEU A 20 -4.25 12.99 13.19
N VAL A 21 -3.66 11.82 13.46
CA VAL A 21 -2.40 11.38 12.84
C VAL A 21 -2.55 11.28 11.31
N GLN A 22 -3.63 10.72 10.80
CA GLN A 22 -3.91 10.66 9.36
C GLN A 22 -4.00 12.06 8.74
N SER A 23 -4.68 12.99 9.43
CA SER A 23 -4.79 14.38 8.98
C SER A 23 -3.43 15.04 8.87
N PHE A 24 -2.58 14.91 9.89
CA PHE A 24 -1.21 15.42 9.86
C PHE A 24 -0.37 14.75 8.76
N ALA A 25 -0.40 13.41 8.64
CA ALA A 25 0.32 12.66 7.62
C ALA A 25 -0.05 13.09 6.20
N SER A 26 -1.28 13.55 5.99
CA SER A 26 -1.76 14.04 4.70
C SER A 26 -1.25 15.45 4.33
N THR A 27 -0.63 16.19 5.25
CA THR A 27 -0.02 17.51 4.99
C THR A 27 1.31 17.37 4.25
N ARG A 28 1.84 18.47 3.70
CA ARG A 28 3.18 18.44 3.06
C ARG A 28 4.30 18.13 4.08
N PRO A 29 4.38 18.81 5.26
CA PRO A 29 5.38 18.49 6.26
C PRO A 29 5.26 17.07 6.81
N GLY A 30 4.03 16.62 7.10
CA GLY A 30 3.78 15.25 7.58
C GLY A 30 4.20 14.20 6.56
N ALA A 31 3.81 14.36 5.30
CA ALA A 31 4.20 13.46 4.22
C ALA A 31 5.74 13.41 4.04
N TRP A 32 6.41 14.56 4.13
CA TRP A 32 7.87 14.63 4.07
C TRP A 32 8.53 13.89 5.25
N LEU A 33 8.06 14.13 6.47
CA LEU A 33 8.56 13.46 7.68
C LEU A 33 8.37 11.94 7.57
N PHE A 34 7.14 11.50 7.30
CA PHE A 34 6.83 10.07 7.21
C PHE A 34 7.57 9.37 6.07
N SER A 35 7.77 10.03 4.93
CA SER A 35 8.53 9.44 3.82
C SER A 35 10.00 9.12 4.17
N ARG A 36 10.55 9.76 5.20
CA ARG A 36 11.93 9.55 5.67
C ARG A 36 12.05 8.64 6.88
N THR A 37 11.09 8.72 7.80
CA THR A 37 11.19 8.05 9.10
C THR A 37 10.43 6.72 9.14
N LEU A 38 9.32 6.62 8.40
CA LEU A 38 8.39 5.50 8.54
C LEU A 38 9.07 4.15 8.23
N ARG A 39 9.90 4.10 7.19
CA ARG A 39 10.61 2.87 6.81
C ARG A 39 11.48 2.31 7.95
N HIS A 40 12.23 3.16 8.64
CA HIS A 40 13.11 2.73 9.73
C HIS A 40 12.31 2.32 10.98
N LEU A 41 11.21 2.99 11.23
CA LEU A 41 10.31 2.66 12.34
C LEU A 41 9.53 1.37 12.07
N ASP A 42 9.08 1.16 10.83
CA ASP A 42 8.39 -0.08 10.45
C ASP A 42 9.31 -1.31 10.53
N ASP A 43 10.57 -1.19 10.11
CA ASP A 43 11.57 -2.25 10.27
C ASP A 43 11.76 -2.64 11.73
N LEU A 44 11.80 -1.65 12.65
CA LEU A 44 11.93 -1.87 14.08
C LEU A 44 10.68 -2.52 14.68
N VAL A 45 9.50 -1.97 14.38
CA VAL A 45 8.22 -2.50 14.91
C VAL A 45 7.95 -3.89 14.32
N GLY A 46 8.20 -4.10 13.04
CA GLY A 46 8.08 -5.41 12.40
C GLY A 46 8.93 -6.48 13.07
N ARG A 47 10.17 -6.17 13.45
CA ARG A 47 11.04 -7.08 14.22
C ARG A 47 10.49 -7.37 15.61
N LEU A 48 10.03 -6.34 16.34
CA LEU A 48 9.50 -6.47 17.70
C LEU A 48 8.16 -7.22 17.74
N THR A 49 7.31 -7.02 16.75
CA THR A 49 5.97 -7.65 16.66
C THR A 49 5.94 -8.94 15.86
N ARG A 50 7.10 -9.41 15.36
CA ARG A 50 7.23 -10.55 14.44
C ARG A 50 6.35 -10.39 13.18
N GLY A 51 6.30 -9.18 12.62
CA GLY A 51 5.53 -8.86 11.42
C GLY A 51 4.01 -8.77 11.62
N ARG A 52 3.52 -8.77 12.87
CA ARG A 52 2.07 -8.72 13.14
C ARG A 52 1.46 -7.33 13.10
N GLN A 53 2.27 -6.29 13.24
CA GLN A 53 1.79 -4.90 13.28
C GLN A 53 2.80 -3.98 12.58
N SER A 54 2.29 -2.92 11.96
CA SER A 54 3.09 -1.85 11.37
C SER A 54 2.86 -0.52 12.10
N VAL A 55 3.81 0.42 11.98
CA VAL A 55 3.69 1.76 12.58
C VAL A 55 2.45 2.49 12.05
N PRO A 56 2.14 2.50 10.74
CA PRO A 56 0.92 3.14 10.26
C PRO A 56 -0.37 2.48 10.75
N GLU A 57 -0.38 1.16 10.93
CA GLU A 57 -1.54 0.46 11.50
C GLU A 57 -1.76 0.88 12.96
N LEU A 58 -0.70 0.89 13.78
CA LEU A 58 -0.78 1.28 15.19
C LEU A 58 -1.16 2.74 15.38
N LEU A 59 -0.46 3.66 14.68
CA LEU A 59 -0.59 5.10 14.90
C LEU A 59 -1.77 5.72 14.16
N ALA A 60 -2.06 5.21 12.96
CA ALA A 60 -3.07 5.80 12.09
C ALA A 60 -4.28 4.89 11.82
N GLY A 61 -4.28 3.65 12.30
CA GLY A 61 -5.36 2.69 12.05
C GLY A 61 -5.56 2.43 10.56
N LEU A 62 -4.46 2.38 9.80
CA LEU A 62 -4.48 2.15 8.35
C LEU A 62 -4.25 0.67 8.04
N PRO A 63 -4.93 0.10 7.04
CA PRO A 63 -4.74 -1.30 6.64
C PRO A 63 -3.46 -1.42 5.81
N VAL A 64 -2.35 -1.73 6.48
CA VAL A 64 -1.05 -1.90 5.84
C VAL A 64 -0.80 -3.37 5.54
N ILE A 65 -0.35 -3.64 4.33
CA ILE A 65 0.16 -4.92 3.88
C ILE A 65 1.63 -4.79 3.50
N ASP A 66 2.37 -5.87 3.64
CA ASP A 66 3.74 -5.97 3.16
C ASP A 66 3.72 -6.58 1.77
N VAL A 67 4.18 -5.84 0.77
CA VAL A 67 4.29 -6.33 -0.61
C VAL A 67 5.76 -6.58 -0.91
N THR A 68 6.12 -7.84 -1.09
CA THR A 68 7.48 -8.27 -1.45
C THR A 68 7.56 -8.52 -2.95
N THR A 69 8.38 -7.73 -3.63
CA THR A 69 8.60 -7.74 -5.08
C THR A 69 10.03 -8.15 -5.42
N THR A 70 10.28 -8.64 -6.63
CA THR A 70 11.63 -8.83 -7.15
C THR A 70 12.23 -7.50 -7.57
N GLY A 71 13.35 -7.12 -6.99
CA GLY A 71 14.05 -5.87 -7.34
C GLY A 71 14.53 -5.91 -8.79
N ARG A 72 13.95 -5.08 -9.66
CA ARG A 72 14.20 -5.07 -11.13
C ARG A 72 15.68 -4.90 -11.54
N ARG A 73 16.52 -4.34 -10.67
CA ARG A 73 17.95 -4.16 -10.93
C ARG A 73 18.83 -5.21 -10.25
N SER A 74 18.40 -5.70 -9.09
CA SER A 74 19.22 -6.58 -8.24
C SER A 74 18.76 -8.03 -8.26
N GLY A 75 17.56 -8.33 -8.72
CA GLY A 75 16.94 -9.65 -8.61
C GLY A 75 16.61 -10.06 -7.17
N LEU A 76 16.94 -9.23 -6.17
CA LEU A 76 16.73 -9.56 -4.76
C LEU A 76 15.32 -9.17 -4.30
N PRO A 77 14.74 -9.91 -3.35
CA PRO A 77 13.45 -9.54 -2.74
C PRO A 77 13.49 -8.16 -2.10
N ARG A 78 12.42 -7.39 -2.29
CA ARG A 78 12.25 -6.02 -1.77
C ARG A 78 10.85 -5.89 -1.20
N THR A 79 10.75 -5.72 0.11
CA THR A 79 9.48 -5.53 0.80
C THR A 79 9.14 -4.03 0.90
N SER A 80 7.88 -3.71 0.68
CA SER A 80 7.32 -2.37 0.82
C SER A 80 6.05 -2.42 1.65
N HIS A 81 5.94 -1.57 2.67
CA HIS A 81 4.76 -1.42 3.52
C HIS A 81 3.76 -0.49 2.84
N LEU A 82 2.64 -1.02 2.38
CA LEU A 82 1.68 -0.31 1.56
C LEU A 82 0.29 -0.31 2.22
N ILE A 83 -0.38 0.84 2.21
CA ILE A 83 -1.79 0.89 2.55
C ILE A 83 -2.55 0.28 1.38
N SER A 84 -3.35 -0.74 1.64
CA SER A 84 -4.20 -1.39 0.65
C SER A 84 -5.61 -0.83 0.65
N VAL A 85 -6.23 -0.85 -0.51
CA VAL A 85 -7.63 -0.48 -0.73
C VAL A 85 -8.36 -1.75 -1.15
N PRO A 86 -9.44 -2.15 -0.45
CA PRO A 86 -10.25 -3.29 -0.88
C PRO A 86 -10.85 -3.02 -2.25
N GLY A 87 -10.78 -4.00 -3.14
CA GLY A 87 -11.47 -4.05 -4.43
C GLY A 87 -12.47 -5.20 -4.45
N ASN A 88 -13.20 -5.35 -5.58
CA ASN A 88 -14.23 -6.38 -5.71
C ASN A 88 -13.66 -7.81 -5.56
N ASP A 89 -12.50 -8.09 -6.17
CA ASP A 89 -11.90 -9.44 -6.22
C ASP A 89 -10.53 -9.53 -5.54
N GLY A 90 -10.05 -8.45 -4.92
CA GLY A 90 -8.71 -8.44 -4.33
C GLY A 90 -8.38 -7.17 -3.55
N LEU A 91 -7.10 -6.89 -3.45
CA LEU A 91 -6.58 -5.69 -2.81
C LEU A 91 -5.91 -4.81 -3.86
N ALA A 92 -6.14 -3.51 -3.80
CA ALA A 92 -5.46 -2.54 -4.65
C ALA A 92 -4.37 -1.77 -3.88
N VAL A 93 -3.27 -1.44 -4.55
CA VAL A 93 -2.20 -0.60 -4.03
C VAL A 93 -1.92 0.58 -4.97
N LEU A 94 -1.70 1.76 -4.38
CA LEU A 94 -1.55 3.00 -5.12
C LEU A 94 -0.13 3.55 -5.01
N GLY A 95 0.54 3.76 -6.14
CA GLY A 95 1.90 4.28 -6.26
C GLY A 95 2.02 5.79 -6.04
N THR A 96 1.47 6.31 -4.95
CA THR A 96 1.43 7.76 -4.66
C THR A 96 2.76 8.32 -4.16
N ASN A 97 3.62 7.50 -3.53
CA ASN A 97 4.89 7.92 -2.94
C ASN A 97 4.77 9.20 -2.10
N PHE A 98 3.78 9.26 -1.18
CA PHE A 98 3.50 10.45 -0.34
C PHE A 98 3.27 11.76 -1.14
N GLY A 99 2.86 11.65 -2.40
CA GLY A 99 2.66 12.80 -3.28
C GLY A 99 3.95 13.33 -3.93
N GLN A 100 5.05 12.57 -3.90
CA GLN A 100 6.30 12.91 -4.56
C GLN A 100 6.24 12.69 -6.08
N ARG A 101 7.10 13.41 -6.82
CA ARG A 101 7.21 13.29 -8.28
C ARG A 101 7.77 11.94 -8.73
N SER A 102 8.66 11.34 -7.95
CA SER A 102 9.28 10.07 -8.32
C SER A 102 8.29 8.90 -8.19
N THR A 103 8.36 7.98 -9.14
CA THR A 103 7.64 6.70 -9.06
C THR A 103 8.29 5.81 -8.00
N PRO A 104 7.52 5.19 -7.10
CA PRO A 104 8.06 4.25 -6.12
C PRO A 104 8.80 3.08 -6.78
N ALA A 105 9.85 2.58 -6.13
CA ALA A 105 10.63 1.47 -6.68
C ALA A 105 9.80 0.19 -6.85
N TRP A 106 8.89 -0.09 -5.90
CA TRP A 106 8.02 -1.27 -5.97
C TRP A 106 7.09 -1.26 -7.19
N VAL A 107 6.62 -0.09 -7.63
CA VAL A 107 5.85 0.06 -8.87
C VAL A 107 6.66 -0.39 -10.06
N LEU A 108 7.91 0.09 -10.16
CA LEU A 108 8.82 -0.26 -11.25
C LEU A 108 9.25 -1.73 -11.19
N ASN A 109 9.26 -2.34 -10.01
CA ASN A 109 9.52 -3.76 -9.84
C ASN A 109 8.34 -4.59 -10.38
N LEU A 110 7.09 -4.23 -10.01
CA LEU A 110 5.89 -4.92 -10.50
C LEU A 110 5.66 -4.73 -12.01
N GLU A 111 6.06 -3.58 -12.57
CA GLU A 111 6.05 -3.38 -14.03
C GLU A 111 7.05 -4.32 -14.74
N ALA A 112 8.14 -4.68 -14.09
CA ALA A 112 9.17 -5.60 -14.62
C ALA A 112 8.86 -7.09 -14.38
N ASP A 113 8.34 -7.42 -13.20
CA ASP A 113 7.89 -8.76 -12.81
C ASP A 113 6.63 -8.62 -11.95
N PRO A 114 5.45 -9.03 -12.46
CA PRO A 114 4.19 -8.84 -11.75
C PRO A 114 4.00 -9.81 -10.57
N ARG A 115 4.86 -10.81 -10.41
CA ARG A 115 4.79 -11.76 -9.29
C ARG A 115 5.27 -11.10 -8.01
N ALA A 116 4.51 -11.30 -6.95
CA ALA A 116 4.81 -10.74 -5.63
C ALA A 116 4.26 -11.66 -4.53
N ALA A 117 4.71 -11.42 -3.30
CA ALA A 117 4.11 -12.00 -2.12
C ALA A 117 3.50 -10.88 -1.28
N VAL A 118 2.30 -11.13 -0.74
CA VAL A 118 1.62 -10.23 0.18
C VAL A 118 1.59 -10.85 1.55
N THR A 119 2.07 -10.11 2.53
CA THR A 119 1.97 -10.52 3.94
C THR A 119 1.07 -9.55 4.71
N TYR A 120 0.11 -10.11 5.44
CA TYR A 120 -0.74 -9.37 6.35
C TYR A 120 -0.84 -10.12 7.68
N ARG A 121 -0.44 -9.46 8.76
CA ARG A 121 -0.46 -10.01 10.14
C ARG A 121 0.17 -11.40 10.29
N GLY A 122 1.23 -11.65 9.52
CA GLY A 122 1.99 -12.90 9.56
C GLY A 122 1.48 -13.99 8.59
N THR A 123 0.35 -13.78 7.90
CA THR A 123 -0.10 -14.65 6.81
C THR A 123 0.46 -14.14 5.49
N THR A 124 1.12 -15.01 4.74
CA THR A 124 1.70 -14.68 3.42
C THR A 124 1.00 -15.46 2.32
N VAL A 125 0.67 -14.77 1.23
CA VAL A 125 0.04 -15.35 0.03
C VAL A 125 0.79 -14.83 -1.20
N GLU A 126 1.09 -15.72 -2.14
CA GLU A 126 1.61 -15.35 -3.46
C GLU A 126 0.51 -14.69 -4.29
N VAL A 127 0.88 -13.65 -5.05
CA VAL A 127 -0.04 -12.87 -5.87
C VAL A 127 0.58 -12.53 -7.22
N VAL A 128 -0.30 -12.21 -8.17
CA VAL A 128 0.08 -11.55 -9.41
C VAL A 128 -0.52 -10.13 -9.40
N ALA A 129 0.33 -9.15 -9.65
CA ALA A 129 -0.08 -7.75 -9.69
C ALA A 129 -0.48 -7.37 -11.13
N ARG A 130 -1.69 -6.89 -11.31
CA ARG A 130 -2.19 -6.41 -12.59
C ARG A 130 -2.44 -4.90 -12.53
N ALA A 131 -2.02 -4.18 -13.57
CA ALA A 131 -2.36 -2.76 -13.70
C ALA A 131 -3.88 -2.59 -13.81
N ALA A 132 -4.43 -1.63 -13.06
CA ALA A 132 -5.86 -1.32 -13.12
C ALA A 132 -6.26 -0.78 -14.51
N THR A 133 -7.40 -1.24 -15.03
CA THR A 133 -8.07 -0.64 -16.18
C THR A 133 -8.55 0.77 -15.84
N GLU A 134 -9.02 1.56 -16.83
CA GLU A 134 -9.51 2.91 -16.55
C GLU A 134 -10.72 2.93 -15.60
N ALA A 135 -11.63 1.96 -15.76
CA ALA A 135 -12.80 1.83 -14.88
C ALA A 135 -12.40 1.49 -13.45
N GLU A 136 -11.53 0.50 -13.26
CA GLU A 136 -11.00 0.09 -11.97
C GLU A 136 -10.17 1.20 -11.31
N TYR A 137 -9.39 1.94 -12.11
CA TYR A 137 -8.62 3.08 -11.63
C TYR A 137 -9.54 4.12 -10.98
N ALA A 138 -10.65 4.48 -11.65
CA ALA A 138 -11.61 5.44 -11.13
C ALA A 138 -12.30 4.93 -9.86
N GLU A 139 -12.70 3.67 -9.85
CA GLU A 139 -13.34 3.01 -8.70
C GLU A 139 -12.41 2.94 -7.48
N VAL A 140 -11.19 2.43 -7.66
CA VAL A 140 -10.18 2.33 -6.58
C VAL A 140 -9.83 3.71 -6.04
N LEU A 141 -9.66 4.70 -6.91
CA LEU A 141 -9.35 6.05 -6.49
C LEU A 141 -10.50 6.67 -5.67
N ALA A 142 -11.74 6.48 -6.09
CA ALA A 142 -12.91 6.91 -5.32
C ALA A 142 -13.00 6.21 -3.96
N GLY A 143 -12.84 4.88 -3.94
CA GLY A 143 -12.87 4.06 -2.73
C GLY A 143 -11.71 4.36 -1.76
N SER A 144 -10.55 4.78 -2.29
CA SER A 144 -9.36 5.08 -1.48
C SER A 144 -9.58 6.18 -0.45
N ALA A 145 -10.50 7.12 -0.72
CA ALA A 145 -10.86 8.19 0.20
C ALA A 145 -11.47 7.66 1.52
N GLY A 146 -12.23 6.57 1.44
CA GLY A 146 -12.82 5.90 2.61
C GLY A 146 -11.78 5.15 3.45
N VAL A 147 -10.67 4.73 2.85
CA VAL A 147 -9.56 4.08 3.55
C VAL A 147 -8.61 5.11 4.15
N TYR A 148 -8.18 6.06 3.35
CA TYR A 148 -7.25 7.12 3.75
C TYR A 148 -7.45 8.39 2.93
N GLY A 149 -8.06 9.42 3.51
CA GLY A 149 -8.33 10.70 2.84
C GLY A 149 -7.07 11.44 2.31
N GLY A 150 -5.88 11.06 2.77
CA GLY A 150 -4.60 11.56 2.27
C GLY A 150 -4.30 11.18 0.81
N TYR A 151 -4.85 10.07 0.31
CA TYR A 151 -4.62 9.63 -1.06
C TYR A 151 -5.01 10.67 -2.11
N LEU A 152 -6.22 11.24 -2.00
CA LEU A 152 -6.67 12.28 -2.92
C LEU A 152 -5.79 13.54 -2.87
N LYS A 153 -5.27 13.89 -1.68
CA LYS A 153 -4.32 15.00 -1.53
C LYS A 153 -2.97 14.67 -2.20
N TYR A 154 -2.50 13.44 -2.08
CA TYR A 154 -1.26 12.99 -2.73
C TYR A 154 -1.39 13.00 -4.24
N VAL A 155 -2.49 12.46 -4.78
CA VAL A 155 -2.75 12.46 -6.23
C VAL A 155 -2.75 13.88 -6.79
N ARG A 156 -3.40 14.83 -6.12
CA ARG A 156 -3.42 16.25 -6.54
C ARG A 156 -2.05 16.93 -6.52
N ARG A 157 -1.12 16.46 -5.69
CA ARG A 157 0.24 17.02 -5.60
C ARG A 157 1.19 16.47 -6.65
N ILE A 158 0.88 15.30 -7.19
CA ILE A 158 1.73 14.65 -8.18
C ILE A 158 1.57 15.39 -9.51
N SER A 159 2.68 15.89 -10.04
CA SER A 159 2.76 16.49 -11.36
C SER A 159 3.76 15.74 -12.23
N GLY A 160 3.50 15.67 -13.54
CA GLY A 160 4.40 15.05 -14.51
C GLY A 160 4.34 13.51 -14.57
N ARG A 161 3.47 12.86 -13.79
CA ARG A 161 3.19 11.43 -13.90
C ARG A 161 1.76 11.10 -13.47
N ARG A 162 1.24 9.99 -14.00
CA ARG A 162 0.03 9.37 -13.48
C ARG A 162 0.39 8.44 -12.32
N VAL A 163 -0.46 8.37 -11.29
CA VAL A 163 -0.35 7.37 -10.24
C VAL A 163 -0.62 5.99 -10.84
N ARG A 164 0.27 5.01 -10.59
CA ARG A 164 0.01 3.62 -10.96
C ARG A 164 -0.84 2.99 -9.86
N ILE A 165 -1.85 2.23 -10.26
CA ILE A 165 -2.68 1.40 -9.38
C ILE A 165 -2.52 -0.04 -9.84
N PHE A 166 -2.22 -0.93 -8.92
CA PHE A 166 -2.16 -2.36 -9.17
C PHE A 166 -3.24 -3.07 -8.34
N LEU A 167 -3.93 -4.00 -8.99
CA LEU A 167 -4.75 -4.99 -8.33
C LEU A 167 -3.89 -6.22 -8.04
N LEU A 168 -3.98 -6.71 -6.81
CA LEU A 168 -3.26 -7.89 -6.35
C LEU A 168 -4.26 -9.05 -6.34
N GLU A 169 -4.00 -10.04 -7.16
CA GLU A 169 -4.91 -11.18 -7.40
C GLU A 169 -4.22 -12.50 -7.04
N ALA A 170 -4.98 -13.50 -6.65
CA ALA A 170 -4.43 -14.83 -6.46
C ALA A 170 -3.89 -15.38 -7.79
N PRO A 171 -2.77 -16.16 -7.79
CA PRO A 171 -2.28 -16.78 -9.01
C PRO A 171 -3.36 -17.68 -9.64
N GLY A 172 -3.64 -17.47 -10.93
CA GLY A 172 -4.65 -18.25 -11.65
C GLY A 172 -6.10 -17.76 -11.49
N ALA A 173 -6.32 -16.56 -10.93
CA ALA A 173 -7.61 -15.88 -11.05
C ALA A 173 -7.89 -15.60 -12.54
N PRO A 174 -9.13 -15.84 -13.03
CA PRO A 174 -9.49 -15.70 -14.44
C PRO A 174 -9.43 -14.25 -14.95
#